data_1e252604dcc3777eba8cf3f8f4675688
#
_entry.id   1e252604dcc3777eba8cf3f8f4675688
#
_cell.length_a   1.000
_cell.length_b   1.000
_cell.length_c   1.000
_cell.angle_alpha   90.00
_cell.angle_beta   90.00
_cell.angle_gamma   90.00
#
_symmetry.space_group_name_H-M   'P 1'
#
loop_
_entity.id
_entity.type
_entity.pdbx_description
1 polymer ?
#
loop_
_entity_poly.entity_id
_entity_poly.type
_entity_poly.pdbx_seq_one_letter_code
_entity_poly.pdbx_strand_id
1 'polypeptide(L)'
;MGRGGVDGVLWRGRDAIDAVTPSTPSPRRAHDIDARAQDSTHLCEFHQVEGLVADYDLNLGNLKCIIRTFFAEIGITQLRFKPAFNPYTEPSMEVFGYHPDLKKWTEIGNSGIFRPEMLLPMGLPPNVRVIAWGLSLERPTMIKYRIKNIRDLFGHKTDMARTKNAPMARFP
;
A
#
# COMPACT_ATOMS: atom_id res chain seq x y z
N MET A 1 -33.06 -25.65 1.94
CA MET A 1 -31.63 -25.56 1.58
C MET A 1 -31.33 -24.08 1.29
N GLY A 2 -31.03 -23.33 2.33
CA GLY A 2 -30.81 -21.89 2.25
C GLY A 2 -29.34 -21.60 2.01
N ARG A 3 -29.04 -20.92 0.91
CA ARG A 3 -27.73 -20.29 0.72
C ARG A 3 -27.77 -18.98 1.49
N GLY A 4 -27.10 -18.94 2.64
CA GLY A 4 -26.79 -17.70 3.34
C GLY A 4 -25.69 -16.98 2.56
N GLY A 5 -26.07 -15.99 1.77
CA GLY A 5 -25.12 -15.06 1.19
C GLY A 5 -24.64 -14.12 2.29
N VAL A 6 -23.37 -14.17 2.61
CA VAL A 6 -22.68 -12.99 3.18
C VAL A 6 -22.45 -12.08 1.97
N ASP A 7 -23.07 -10.90 1.98
CA ASP A 7 -22.83 -9.84 1.01
C ASP A 7 -21.40 -9.30 1.19
N GLY A 8 -20.43 -10.07 0.76
CA GLY A 8 -19.03 -9.75 0.70
C GLY A 8 -18.56 -9.98 -0.72
N VAL A 9 -18.20 -8.92 -1.39
CA VAL A 9 -17.79 -8.81 -2.78
C VAL A 9 -16.86 -9.95 -3.19
N LEU A 10 -17.37 -10.88 -3.97
CA LEU A 10 -16.61 -11.97 -4.58
C LEU A 10 -16.02 -11.45 -5.90
N TRP A 11 -14.75 -11.07 -5.91
CA TRP A 11 -14.06 -10.66 -7.12
C TRP A 11 -13.41 -11.85 -7.82
N ARG A 12 -13.95 -12.26 -8.96
CA ARG A 12 -13.28 -13.17 -9.89
C ARG A 12 -12.57 -12.37 -10.96
N GLY A 13 -11.27 -12.48 -11.01
CA GLY A 13 -10.35 -12.13 -12.08
C GLY A 13 -10.71 -10.98 -13.04
N ARG A 14 -9.87 -10.04 -13.18
CA ARG A 14 -9.80 -8.79 -13.95
C ARG A 14 -10.33 -7.50 -13.27
N ASP A 15 -11.28 -7.58 -12.36
CA ASP A 15 -11.89 -6.39 -11.73
C ASP A 15 -11.28 -6.03 -10.35
N ALA A 16 -10.23 -6.74 -9.93
CA ALA A 16 -9.56 -6.52 -8.64
C ALA A 16 -8.78 -5.17 -8.55
N ILE A 17 -8.72 -4.42 -9.65
CA ILE A 17 -8.02 -3.13 -9.70
C ILE A 17 -8.92 -1.97 -9.28
N ASP A 18 -10.25 -2.15 -9.34
CA ASP A 18 -11.22 -1.09 -9.02
C ASP A 18 -11.53 -0.93 -7.52
N ALA A 19 -11.01 -1.82 -6.67
CA ALA A 19 -11.21 -1.76 -5.22
C ALA A 19 -10.12 -0.97 -4.47
N VAL A 20 -9.51 0.01 -5.13
CA VAL A 20 -8.59 0.95 -4.45
C VAL A 20 -9.43 2.03 -3.80
N THR A 21 -9.83 1.82 -2.56
CA THR A 21 -10.36 2.90 -1.73
C THR A 21 -9.19 3.69 -1.16
N PRO A 22 -9.14 5.03 -1.38
CA PRO A 22 -8.19 5.86 -0.64
C PRO A 22 -8.57 5.75 0.84
N SER A 23 -7.71 5.13 1.65
CA SER A 23 -7.88 5.21 3.09
C SER A 23 -7.58 6.64 3.52
N THR A 24 -8.51 7.28 4.21
CA THR A 24 -8.19 8.46 5.00
C THR A 24 -7.08 8.09 5.99
N PRO A 25 -6.04 8.92 6.15
CA PRO A 25 -4.99 8.63 7.11
C PRO A 25 -5.61 8.41 8.48
N SER A 26 -5.43 7.23 9.06
CA SER A 26 -5.80 7.02 10.45
C SER A 26 -4.95 7.96 11.29
N PRO A 27 -5.53 8.74 12.21
CA PRO A 27 -4.76 9.60 13.07
C PRO A 27 -3.82 8.72 13.90
N ARG A 28 -2.52 8.76 13.56
CA ARG A 28 -1.50 8.19 14.42
C ARG A 28 -1.57 8.88 15.77
N ARG A 29 -1.46 8.13 16.84
CA ARG A 29 -1.38 8.71 18.18
C ARG A 29 -0.25 9.73 18.22
N ALA A 30 -0.45 10.84 18.90
CA ALA A 30 0.51 11.96 19.01
C ALA A 30 1.95 11.51 19.36
N HIS A 31 2.11 10.37 20.04
CA HIS A 31 3.40 9.75 20.35
C HIS A 31 4.23 9.32 19.13
N ASP A 32 3.60 9.00 17.99
CA ASP A 32 4.34 8.60 16.80
C ASP A 32 4.87 9.79 15.99
N ILE A 33 4.34 10.98 16.23
CA ILE A 33 4.74 12.20 15.54
C ILE A 33 6.08 12.72 16.08
N ASP A 34 6.29 12.62 17.39
CA ASP A 34 7.50 13.10 18.05
C ASP A 34 8.74 12.21 17.86
N ALA A 35 8.54 10.94 17.53
CA ALA A 35 9.63 9.97 17.44
C ALA A 35 10.33 9.91 16.07
N ARG A 36 9.76 10.53 15.01
CA ARG A 36 10.36 10.50 13.67
C ARG A 36 10.73 11.90 13.22
N ALA A 37 12.03 12.16 13.20
CA ALA A 37 12.55 13.37 12.57
C ALA A 37 12.10 13.44 11.10
N GLN A 38 11.51 14.57 10.71
CA GLN A 38 11.22 14.85 9.31
C GLN A 38 12.52 14.96 8.54
N ASP A 39 12.70 14.05 7.58
CA ASP A 39 13.86 14.07 6.68
C ASP A 39 13.41 14.14 5.20
N SER A 40 14.33 13.93 4.29
CA SER A 40 14.05 13.93 2.84
C SER A 40 13.18 12.75 2.37
N THR A 41 12.90 11.77 3.23
CA THR A 41 12.21 10.52 2.91
C THR A 41 11.01 10.23 3.82
N HIS A 42 10.76 11.05 4.84
CA HIS A 42 9.68 10.89 5.81
C HIS A 42 8.87 12.16 5.96
N LEU A 43 7.54 12.00 5.95
CA LEU A 43 6.56 13.04 6.25
C LEU A 43 5.80 12.70 7.53
N CYS A 44 5.29 13.72 8.23
CA CYS A 44 4.39 13.53 9.37
C CYS A 44 3.03 12.99 8.95
N GLU A 45 2.58 13.37 7.76
CA GLU A 45 1.35 12.95 7.12
C GLU A 45 1.66 12.39 5.73
N PHE A 46 1.08 11.25 5.39
CA PHE A 46 1.30 10.60 4.10
C PHE A 46 0.06 9.79 3.69
N HIS A 47 -0.03 9.47 2.40
CA HIS A 47 -1.14 8.71 1.83
C HIS A 47 -0.72 7.26 1.56
N GLN A 48 -1.68 6.35 1.74
CA GLN A 48 -1.50 4.93 1.42
C GLN A 48 -2.65 4.45 0.54
N VAL A 49 -2.32 3.52 -0.35
CA VAL A 49 -3.27 2.68 -1.06
C VAL A 49 -3.28 1.34 -0.36
N GLU A 50 -4.37 1.03 0.28
CA GLU A 50 -4.55 -0.23 0.99
C GLU A 50 -5.55 -1.12 0.28
N GLY A 51 -5.36 -2.41 0.40
CA GLY A 51 -6.29 -3.37 -0.14
C GLY A 51 -6.09 -4.75 0.42
N LEU A 52 -7.11 -5.57 0.28
CA LEU A 52 -7.09 -6.97 0.65
C LEU A 52 -7.90 -7.82 -0.34
N VAL A 53 -7.53 -9.08 -0.44
CA VAL A 53 -8.32 -10.10 -1.16
C VAL A 53 -8.51 -11.29 -0.23
N ALA A 54 -9.74 -11.72 -0.09
CA ALA A 54 -10.11 -12.90 0.67
C ALA A 54 -10.61 -13.99 -0.29
N ASP A 55 -9.96 -15.14 -0.30
CA ASP A 55 -10.37 -16.29 -1.14
C ASP A 55 -9.76 -17.57 -0.56
N TYR A 56 -10.16 -18.69 -1.14
CA TYR A 56 -9.57 -19.98 -0.84
C TYR A 56 -8.18 -20.10 -1.49
N ASP A 57 -7.27 -20.80 -0.82
CA ASP A 57 -5.94 -21.17 -1.33
C ASP A 57 -5.02 -20.01 -1.76
N LEU A 58 -5.32 -18.77 -1.34
CA LEU A 58 -4.43 -17.65 -1.57
C LEU A 58 -3.08 -17.87 -0.90
N ASN A 59 -2.02 -17.48 -1.59
CA ASN A 59 -0.66 -17.65 -1.13
C ASN A 59 0.21 -16.39 -1.40
N LEU A 60 1.44 -16.43 -0.92
CA LEU A 60 2.37 -15.32 -1.08
C LEU A 60 2.73 -15.01 -2.54
N GLY A 61 2.64 -16.03 -3.42
CA GLY A 61 2.83 -15.85 -4.86
C GLY A 61 1.74 -14.98 -5.49
N ASN A 62 0.48 -15.21 -5.11
CA ASN A 62 -0.66 -14.38 -5.54
C ASN A 62 -0.47 -12.92 -5.10
N LEU A 63 -0.10 -12.69 -3.83
CA LEU A 63 0.17 -11.36 -3.30
C LEU A 63 1.30 -10.64 -4.05
N LYS A 64 2.43 -11.33 -4.29
CA LYS A 64 3.54 -10.78 -5.08
C LYS A 64 3.14 -10.46 -6.52
N CYS A 65 2.28 -11.29 -7.12
CA CYS A 65 1.78 -11.06 -8.47
C CYS A 65 0.95 -9.78 -8.55
N ILE A 66 -0.01 -9.60 -7.65
CA ILE A 66 -0.85 -8.39 -7.57
C ILE A 66 0.02 -7.14 -7.41
N ILE A 67 0.95 -7.15 -6.45
CA ILE A 67 1.83 -5.99 -6.20
C ILE A 67 2.70 -5.68 -7.42
N ARG A 68 3.26 -6.70 -8.07
CA ARG A 68 4.07 -6.50 -9.30
C ARG A 68 3.25 -5.92 -10.43
N THR A 69 2.05 -6.43 -10.66
CA THR A 69 1.14 -5.92 -11.69
C THR A 69 0.78 -4.47 -11.41
N PHE A 70 0.38 -4.14 -10.19
CA PHE A 70 0.07 -2.77 -9.79
C PHE A 70 1.23 -1.81 -10.07
N PHE A 71 2.43 -2.14 -9.63
CA PHE A 71 3.58 -1.26 -9.83
C PHE A 71 4.05 -1.20 -11.29
N ALA A 72 3.88 -2.27 -12.07
CA ALA A 72 4.16 -2.27 -13.50
C ALA A 72 3.25 -1.30 -14.27
N GLU A 73 1.95 -1.25 -13.93
CA GLU A 73 0.99 -0.31 -14.53
C GLU A 73 1.36 1.16 -14.29
N ILE A 74 1.97 1.47 -13.15
CA ILE A 74 2.46 2.83 -12.88
C ILE A 74 3.91 3.07 -13.32
N GLY A 75 4.54 2.08 -13.99
CA GLY A 75 5.87 2.18 -14.59
C GLY A 75 7.04 1.86 -13.65
N ILE A 76 6.79 1.23 -12.50
CA ILE A 76 7.83 0.83 -11.54
C ILE A 76 8.03 -0.68 -11.64
N THR A 77 9.02 -1.12 -12.42
CA THR A 77 9.28 -2.54 -12.68
C THR A 77 10.36 -3.16 -11.79
N GLN A 78 11.25 -2.33 -11.23
CA GLN A 78 12.31 -2.81 -10.35
C GLN A 78 11.82 -2.90 -8.91
N LEU A 79 11.39 -4.11 -8.51
CA LEU A 79 10.87 -4.39 -7.18
C LEU A 79 11.71 -5.45 -6.46
N ARG A 80 11.87 -5.27 -5.15
CA ARG A 80 12.41 -6.27 -4.22
C ARG A 80 11.42 -6.51 -3.09
N PHE A 81 11.30 -7.76 -2.69
CA PHE A 81 10.50 -8.17 -1.54
C PHE A 81 11.45 -8.71 -0.47
N LYS A 82 11.34 -8.20 0.74
CA LYS A 82 12.10 -8.68 1.89
C LYS A 82 11.16 -9.25 2.94
N PRO A 83 11.51 -10.35 3.59
CA PRO A 83 10.79 -10.79 4.78
C PRO A 83 10.77 -9.67 5.82
N ALA A 84 9.65 -9.51 6.48
CA ALA A 84 9.45 -8.51 7.52
C ALA A 84 8.59 -9.10 8.65
N PHE A 85 8.56 -8.41 9.76
CA PHE A 85 7.64 -8.73 10.85
C PHE A 85 6.49 -7.72 10.87
N ASN A 86 5.27 -8.24 10.89
CA ASN A 86 4.07 -7.47 11.19
C ASN A 86 3.20 -8.31 12.12
N PRO A 87 2.69 -7.75 13.24
CA PRO A 87 1.91 -8.53 14.21
C PRO A 87 0.64 -9.14 13.64
N TYR A 88 0.08 -8.57 12.57
CA TYR A 88 -1.19 -9.00 11.99
C TYR A 88 -1.06 -10.03 10.87
N THR A 89 0.14 -10.21 10.31
CA THR A 89 0.37 -11.07 9.14
C THR A 89 1.51 -12.06 9.36
N GLU A 90 1.36 -13.25 8.74
CA GLU A 90 2.39 -14.30 8.67
C GLU A 90 2.15 -15.16 7.42
N PRO A 91 3.07 -15.20 6.44
CA PRO A 91 4.27 -14.39 6.32
C PRO A 91 3.98 -12.92 6.00
N SER A 92 4.92 -12.07 6.43
CA SER A 92 4.92 -10.63 6.13
C SER A 92 6.11 -10.26 5.26
N MET A 93 5.96 -9.24 4.44
CA MET A 93 7.04 -8.73 3.61
C MET A 93 6.96 -7.23 3.38
N GLU A 94 8.12 -6.59 3.31
CA GLU A 94 8.30 -5.23 2.82
C GLU A 94 8.53 -5.23 1.32
N VAL A 95 8.01 -4.19 0.67
CA VAL A 95 8.15 -3.96 -0.78
C VAL A 95 9.08 -2.77 -1.00
N PHE A 96 10.12 -2.97 -1.80
CA PHE A 96 11.08 -1.93 -2.17
C PHE A 96 11.03 -1.67 -3.66
N GLY A 97 11.02 -0.38 -4.03
CA GLY A 97 11.23 0.10 -5.39
C GLY A 97 12.61 0.75 -5.53
N TYR A 98 13.23 0.62 -6.70
CA TYR A 98 14.50 1.27 -6.98
C TYR A 98 14.29 2.71 -7.44
N HIS A 99 14.91 3.65 -6.73
CA HIS A 99 14.90 5.07 -7.12
C HIS A 99 16.15 5.38 -7.95
N PRO A 100 16.01 5.68 -9.26
CA PRO A 100 17.15 5.77 -10.17
C PRO A 100 18.09 6.95 -9.83
N ASP A 101 17.56 8.11 -9.48
CA ASP A 101 18.37 9.31 -9.21
C ASP A 101 19.02 9.27 -7.82
N LEU A 102 18.39 8.64 -6.85
CA LEU A 102 18.98 8.42 -5.52
C LEU A 102 19.87 7.18 -5.49
N LYS A 103 19.86 6.36 -6.55
CA LYS A 103 20.61 5.10 -6.67
C LYS A 103 20.43 4.18 -5.48
N LYS A 104 19.22 4.15 -4.90
CA LYS A 104 18.92 3.35 -3.70
C LYS A 104 17.57 2.67 -3.80
N TRP A 105 17.44 1.58 -3.04
CA TRP A 105 16.17 0.91 -2.81
C TRP A 105 15.39 1.65 -1.73
N THR A 106 14.15 2.03 -2.03
CA THR A 106 13.26 2.75 -1.12
C THR A 106 12.08 1.85 -0.81
N GLU A 107 11.77 1.69 0.46
CA GLU A 107 10.55 1.00 0.88
C GLU A 107 9.33 1.76 0.37
N ILE A 108 8.44 1.06 -0.31
CA ILE A 108 7.24 1.62 -0.91
C ILE A 108 5.96 1.00 -0.36
N GLY A 109 6.06 0.00 0.49
CA GLY A 109 4.91 -0.59 1.16
C GLY A 109 5.23 -1.85 1.94
N ASN A 110 4.20 -2.28 2.66
CA ASN A 110 4.16 -3.52 3.43
C ASN A 110 3.02 -4.40 2.96
N SER A 111 3.16 -5.71 3.14
CA SER A 111 2.14 -6.66 2.75
C SER A 111 2.31 -7.99 3.47
N GLY A 112 1.27 -8.81 3.46
CA GLY A 112 1.33 -10.12 4.09
C GLY A 112 0.02 -10.90 3.97
N ILE A 113 0.02 -12.08 4.57
CA ILE A 113 -1.16 -12.93 4.73
C ILE A 113 -1.65 -12.77 6.16
N PHE A 114 -2.91 -12.42 6.35
CA PHE A 114 -3.47 -12.28 7.69
C PHE A 114 -3.40 -13.59 8.48
N ARG A 115 -3.07 -13.46 9.75
CA ARG A 115 -3.04 -14.60 10.68
C ARG A 115 -4.43 -15.17 10.89
N PRO A 116 -4.58 -16.50 10.96
CA PRO A 116 -5.90 -17.13 11.24
C PRO A 116 -6.54 -16.63 12.52
N GLU A 117 -5.74 -16.29 13.53
CA GLU A 117 -6.19 -15.76 14.81
C GLU A 117 -6.96 -14.43 14.70
N MET A 118 -6.76 -13.71 13.58
CA MET A 118 -7.53 -12.52 13.26
C MET A 118 -8.80 -12.83 12.49
N LEU A 119 -8.77 -13.84 11.63
CA LEU A 119 -9.86 -14.15 10.70
C LEU A 119 -10.97 -14.98 11.36
N LEU A 120 -10.61 -15.93 12.20
CA LEU A 120 -11.55 -16.83 12.86
C LEU A 120 -12.57 -16.09 13.77
N PRO A 121 -12.16 -15.11 14.60
CA PRO A 121 -13.11 -14.33 15.39
C PRO A 121 -14.07 -13.48 14.56
N MET A 122 -13.71 -13.17 13.30
CA MET A 122 -14.56 -12.46 12.35
C MET A 122 -15.58 -13.37 11.65
N GLY A 123 -15.58 -14.67 11.97
CA GLY A 123 -16.51 -15.65 11.41
C GLY A 123 -16.10 -16.17 10.01
N LEU A 124 -14.87 -15.94 9.57
CA LEU A 124 -14.38 -16.49 8.30
C LEU A 124 -14.07 -17.98 8.44
N PRO A 125 -14.39 -18.80 7.41
CA PRO A 125 -14.05 -20.22 7.41
C PRO A 125 -12.54 -20.45 7.54
N PRO A 126 -12.09 -21.55 8.19
CA PRO A 126 -10.68 -21.82 8.43
C PRO A 126 -9.81 -21.96 7.15
N ASN A 127 -10.43 -22.29 6.03
CA ASN A 127 -9.77 -22.46 4.73
C ASN A 127 -9.74 -21.16 3.88
N VAL A 128 -10.35 -20.08 4.37
CA VAL A 128 -10.22 -18.76 3.73
C VAL A 128 -8.91 -18.13 4.17
N ARG A 129 -8.18 -17.61 3.22
CA ARG A 129 -6.98 -16.81 3.43
C ARG A 129 -7.18 -15.38 2.95
N VAL A 130 -6.58 -14.44 3.64
CA VAL A 130 -6.65 -13.03 3.27
C VAL A 130 -5.23 -12.52 3.04
N ILE A 131 -4.96 -12.10 1.81
CA ILE A 131 -3.75 -11.37 1.45
C ILE A 131 -4.04 -9.89 1.48
N ALA A 132 -3.12 -9.09 2.02
CA ALA A 132 -3.33 -7.65 2.18
C ALA A 132 -2.05 -6.85 1.94
N TRP A 133 -2.21 -5.58 1.60
CA TRP A 133 -1.11 -4.66 1.38
C TRP A 133 -1.47 -3.24 1.81
N GLY A 134 -0.43 -2.49 2.23
CA GLY A 134 -0.46 -1.05 2.42
C GLY A 134 0.70 -0.43 1.64
N LEU A 135 0.38 0.30 0.58
CA LEU A 135 1.38 0.90 -0.31
C LEU A 135 1.40 2.41 -0.14
N SER A 136 2.59 2.99 0.06
CA SER A 136 2.75 4.44 0.07
C SER A 136 2.41 5.04 -1.30
N LEU A 137 1.86 6.24 -1.35
CA LEU A 137 1.66 7.00 -2.58
C LEU A 137 2.83 7.93 -2.88
N GLU A 138 3.39 8.58 -1.88
CA GLU A 138 4.45 9.57 -2.07
C GLU A 138 5.74 8.93 -2.58
N ARG A 139 6.18 7.83 -1.99
CA ARG A 139 7.44 7.19 -2.39
C ARG A 139 7.44 6.62 -3.82
N PRO A 140 6.40 5.91 -4.29
CA PRO A 140 6.27 5.57 -5.71
C PRO A 140 6.21 6.79 -6.62
N THR A 141 5.57 7.88 -6.20
CA THR A 141 5.54 9.15 -6.94
C THR A 141 6.93 9.74 -7.07
N MET A 142 7.74 9.73 -6.00
CA MET A 142 9.14 10.14 -6.06
C MET A 142 9.94 9.32 -7.09
N ILE A 143 9.75 8.01 -7.12
CA ILE A 143 10.43 7.12 -8.07
C ILE A 143 10.01 7.44 -9.50
N LYS A 144 8.71 7.56 -9.75
CA LYS A 144 8.13 7.78 -11.08
C LYS A 144 8.55 9.13 -11.66
N TYR A 145 8.49 10.19 -10.86
CA TYR A 145 8.77 11.57 -11.28
C TYR A 145 10.19 12.04 -10.93
N ARG A 146 11.05 11.15 -10.43
CA ARG A 146 12.45 11.41 -10.08
C ARG A 146 12.65 12.52 -9.04
N ILE A 147 11.73 12.63 -8.10
CA ILE A 147 11.75 13.61 -7.03
C ILE A 147 12.65 13.11 -5.90
N LYS A 148 13.62 13.92 -5.49
CA LYS A 148 14.63 13.53 -4.49
C LYS A 148 14.23 13.83 -3.06
N ASN A 149 13.31 14.76 -2.85
CA ASN A 149 12.87 15.20 -1.54
C ASN A 149 11.35 15.06 -1.42
N ILE A 150 10.89 14.23 -0.49
CA ILE A 150 9.47 13.97 -0.28
C ILE A 150 8.67 15.23 0.09
N ARG A 151 9.33 16.24 0.69
CA ARG A 151 8.70 17.52 1.07
C ARG A 151 8.30 18.38 -0.12
N ASP A 152 8.80 18.07 -1.33
CA ASP A 152 8.41 18.77 -2.55
C ASP A 152 7.04 18.31 -3.07
N LEU A 153 6.55 17.16 -2.60
CA LEU A 153 5.24 16.59 -2.96
C LEU A 153 4.11 17.17 -2.12
N PHE A 154 4.39 17.51 -0.88
CA PHE A 154 3.34 17.83 0.09
C PHE A 154 3.84 18.80 1.16
N GLY A 155 3.00 19.74 1.56
CA GLY A 155 3.28 20.69 2.62
C GLY A 155 3.68 22.09 2.11
N HIS A 156 4.47 22.80 2.90
CA HIS A 156 4.77 24.24 2.72
C HIS A 156 5.55 24.59 1.43
N LYS A 157 6.17 23.63 0.78
CA LYS A 157 6.88 23.80 -0.49
C LYS A 157 6.02 23.55 -1.73
N THR A 158 4.84 23.02 -1.54
CA THR A 158 3.91 22.71 -2.64
C THR A 158 3.16 23.98 -3.06
N ASP A 159 2.98 24.18 -4.36
CA ASP A 159 2.15 25.27 -4.87
C ASP A 159 0.67 25.03 -4.51
N MET A 160 0.20 25.79 -3.52
CA MET A 160 -1.16 25.68 -3.00
C MET A 160 -2.22 26.05 -4.03
N ALA A 161 -1.95 27.03 -4.89
CA ALA A 161 -2.87 27.43 -5.93
C ALA A 161 -3.04 26.31 -6.96
N ARG A 162 -1.94 25.67 -7.34
CA ARG A 162 -1.94 24.51 -8.24
C ARG A 162 -2.69 23.33 -7.61
N THR A 163 -2.42 23.01 -6.35
CA THR A 163 -3.09 21.92 -5.63
C THR A 163 -4.60 22.17 -5.52
N LYS A 164 -5.02 23.41 -5.23
CA LYS A 164 -6.43 23.77 -5.07
C LYS A 164 -7.20 23.77 -6.39
N ASN A 165 -6.59 24.22 -7.49
CA ASN A 165 -7.28 24.48 -8.75
C ASN A 165 -7.13 23.37 -9.78
N ALA A 166 -6.17 22.47 -9.63
CA ALA A 166 -5.98 21.35 -10.53
C ALA A 166 -6.96 20.22 -10.19
N PRO A 167 -7.78 19.73 -11.15
CA PRO A 167 -8.64 18.57 -10.92
C PRO A 167 -7.81 17.30 -10.64
N MET A 168 -6.57 17.28 -11.07
CA MET A 168 -5.59 16.24 -10.80
C MET A 168 -4.20 16.89 -10.74
N ALA A 169 -3.43 16.63 -9.68
CA ALA A 169 -2.08 17.14 -9.55
C ALA A 169 -1.19 16.57 -10.69
N ARG A 170 -0.61 17.44 -11.48
CA ARG A 170 0.40 17.09 -12.49
C ARG A 170 1.73 17.69 -12.08
N PHE A 171 2.72 16.85 -11.88
CA PHE A 171 4.09 17.26 -11.65
C PHE A 171 4.78 17.46 -13.00
N PRO A 172 5.64 18.48 -13.14
CA PRO A 172 6.38 18.74 -14.36
C PRO A 172 7.32 17.61 -14.72
#